data_488112f13df47ebeca1ee1e103b1244f
#
_entry.id   488112f13df47ebeca1ee1e103b1244f
#
_cell.length_a   1.000
_cell.length_b   1.000
_cell.length_c   1.000
_cell.angle_alpha   90.00
_cell.angle_beta   90.00
_cell.angle_gamma   90.00
#
_symmetry.space_group_name_H-M   'P 1'
#
loop_
_entity.id
_entity.type
_entity.pdbx_description
1 polymer ?
#
loop_
_entity_poly.entity_id
_entity_poly.type
_entity_poly.pdbx_seq_one_letter_code
_entity_poly.pdbx_strand_id
1 'polypeptide(L)'
;MNYATIKPRDIANGPGVRVSLFVSGCTHRCPGCFNQEAWDFAYGQPFDQSTIDHILELLEPAFIRGLTLLGGEPFEPENQPAILDLLRQIKAKYPNKSIWAFSGYLFDRDILPGRLGDPAITREYLSYLDVLVDGPFIESRKNLTLRFRGSDNQRLIDVPASLERGEVVLWEDWQGSGRELK
;
A
#
# COMPACT_ATOMS: atom_id res chain seq x y z
N MET A 1 10.47 -11.54 -4.28
CA MET A 1 10.04 -11.13 -2.94
C MET A 1 9.29 -12.25 -2.23
N ASN A 2 9.12 -12.15 -0.91
CA ASN A 2 8.22 -13.01 -0.14
C ASN A 2 7.05 -12.18 0.42
N TYR A 3 6.02 -12.87 0.90
CA TYR A 3 4.91 -12.25 1.61
C TYR A 3 4.56 -13.04 2.88
N ALA A 4 4.15 -12.31 3.92
CA ALA A 4 3.80 -12.88 5.22
C ALA A 4 2.41 -13.52 5.19
N THR A 5 1.41 -12.81 4.65
CA THR A 5 0.03 -13.29 4.58
C THR A 5 -0.82 -12.48 3.59
N ILE A 6 -1.92 -13.08 3.15
CA ILE A 6 -2.99 -12.42 2.41
C ILE A 6 -4.26 -12.50 3.25
N LYS A 7 -4.88 -11.34 3.54
CA LYS A 7 -6.21 -11.29 4.16
C LYS A 7 -7.26 -11.08 3.07
N PRO A 8 -8.14 -12.06 2.84
CA PRO A 8 -9.10 -11.98 1.74
C PRO A 8 -10.24 -10.99 1.98
N ARG A 9 -10.49 -10.63 3.25
CA ARG A 9 -11.54 -9.69 3.67
C ARG A 9 -11.04 -8.89 4.85
N ASP A 10 -10.52 -7.70 4.57
CA ASP A 10 -9.98 -6.77 5.55
C ASP A 10 -10.80 -5.47 5.53
N ILE A 11 -11.13 -4.94 6.70
CA ILE A 11 -11.87 -3.69 6.90
C ILE A 11 -11.05 -2.64 7.67
N ALA A 12 -9.83 -3.00 8.09
CA ALA A 12 -9.00 -2.15 8.94
C ALA A 12 -8.05 -1.25 8.14
N ASN A 13 -7.67 -1.69 6.94
CA ASN A 13 -6.58 -1.08 6.17
C ASN A 13 -7.08 -0.34 4.91
N GLY A 14 -8.12 0.45 5.06
CA GLY A 14 -8.74 1.25 4.01
C GLY A 14 -10.27 1.14 4.02
N PRO A 15 -10.97 1.97 3.23
CA PRO A 15 -12.44 1.99 3.21
C PRO A 15 -13.03 0.75 2.54
N GLY A 16 -14.14 0.27 3.09
CA GLY A 16 -14.87 -0.91 2.61
C GLY A 16 -14.17 -2.22 2.92
N VAL A 17 -14.58 -3.29 2.22
CA VAL A 17 -13.92 -4.61 2.33
C VAL A 17 -12.83 -4.70 1.28
N ARG A 18 -11.63 -5.08 1.68
CA ARG A 18 -10.44 -5.10 0.81
C ARG A 18 -9.70 -6.43 0.91
N VAL A 19 -8.94 -6.75 -0.11
CA VAL A 19 -7.87 -7.74 0.00
C VAL A 19 -6.63 -7.02 0.51
N SER A 20 -5.97 -7.57 1.52
CA SER A 20 -4.72 -6.99 2.05
C SER A 20 -3.57 -7.96 1.87
N LEU A 21 -2.53 -7.52 1.15
CA LEU A 21 -1.28 -8.24 0.96
C LEU A 21 -0.24 -7.70 1.92
N PHE A 22 0.21 -8.55 2.85
CA PHE A 22 1.30 -8.25 3.78
C PHE A 22 2.60 -8.78 3.20
N VAL A 23 3.41 -7.90 2.63
CA VAL A 23 4.72 -8.26 2.07
C VAL A 23 5.75 -8.50 3.17
N SER A 24 6.85 -9.17 2.83
CA SER A 24 8.02 -9.37 3.71
C SER A 24 9.19 -8.52 3.22
N GLY A 25 10.10 -8.20 4.16
CA GLY A 25 11.20 -7.28 3.93
C GLY A 25 10.87 -5.86 4.34
N CYS A 26 11.61 -5.34 5.35
CA CYS A 26 11.48 -3.95 5.80
C CYS A 26 12.78 -3.52 6.49
N THR A 27 13.39 -2.46 6.00
CA THR A 27 14.63 -1.90 6.56
C THR A 27 14.39 -0.84 7.63
N HIS A 28 13.15 -0.36 7.79
CA HIS A 28 12.81 0.69 8.77
C HIS A 28 12.98 0.27 10.22
N ARG A 29 12.62 -0.98 10.57
CA ARG A 29 12.72 -1.55 11.93
C ARG A 29 12.15 -0.63 13.02
N CYS A 30 10.96 -0.07 12.79
CA CYS A 30 10.32 0.86 13.71
C CYS A 30 10.12 0.24 15.09
N PRO A 31 10.51 0.93 16.20
CA PRO A 31 10.18 0.49 17.54
C PRO A 31 8.66 0.33 17.71
N GLY A 32 8.23 -0.76 18.38
CA GLY A 32 6.81 -1.05 18.57
C GLY A 32 6.04 -1.49 17.31
N CYS A 33 6.73 -1.80 16.21
CA CYS A 33 6.10 -2.36 15.03
C CYS A 33 5.32 -3.64 15.37
N PHE A 34 4.06 -3.71 14.91
CA PHE A 34 3.20 -4.88 15.18
C PHE A 34 3.57 -6.10 14.34
N ASN A 35 4.37 -5.94 13.29
CA ASN A 35 4.71 -6.99 12.31
C ASN A 35 6.24 -7.17 12.16
N GLN A 36 6.92 -7.36 13.28
CA GLN A 36 8.39 -7.46 13.30
C GLN A 36 8.93 -8.67 12.53
N GLU A 37 8.17 -9.76 12.46
CA GLU A 37 8.54 -10.96 11.70
C GLU A 37 8.71 -10.64 10.20
N ALA A 38 7.92 -9.73 9.68
CA ALA A 38 7.98 -9.30 8.29
C ALA A 38 9.17 -8.35 7.97
N TRP A 39 10.04 -8.04 8.91
CA TRP A 39 11.30 -7.34 8.59
C TRP A 39 12.26 -8.20 7.79
N ASP A 40 12.23 -9.52 8.00
CA ASP A 40 13.04 -10.47 7.24
C ASP A 40 12.46 -10.64 5.83
N PHE A 41 13.29 -10.41 4.81
CA PHE A 41 12.92 -10.56 3.40
C PHE A 41 12.60 -12.01 3.02
N ALA A 42 13.12 -12.98 3.78
CA ALA A 42 12.85 -14.41 3.57
C ALA A 42 11.62 -14.92 4.32
N TYR A 43 10.99 -14.10 5.16
CA TYR A 43 9.83 -14.51 5.95
C TYR A 43 8.61 -14.84 5.08
N GLY A 44 7.86 -15.85 5.49
CA GLY A 44 6.59 -16.23 4.87
C GLY A 44 6.75 -17.10 3.61
N GLN A 45 5.97 -16.81 2.58
CA GLN A 45 5.90 -17.60 1.36
C GLN A 45 6.51 -16.87 0.15
N PRO A 46 7.08 -17.58 -0.83
CA PRO A 46 7.48 -16.99 -2.08
C PRO A 46 6.29 -16.36 -2.81
N PHE A 47 6.51 -15.17 -3.36
CA PHE A 47 5.52 -14.49 -4.19
C PHE A 47 5.78 -14.79 -5.66
N ASP A 48 4.86 -15.49 -6.29
CA ASP A 48 4.93 -15.93 -7.67
C ASP A 48 3.61 -15.70 -8.43
N GLN A 49 3.52 -16.17 -9.67
CA GLN A 49 2.31 -16.01 -10.48
C GLN A 49 1.08 -16.67 -9.84
N SER A 50 1.24 -17.80 -9.16
CA SER A 50 0.11 -18.46 -8.48
C SER A 50 -0.47 -17.60 -7.35
N THR A 51 0.39 -16.83 -6.68
CA THR A 51 -0.03 -15.85 -5.67
C THR A 51 -0.79 -14.68 -6.29
N ILE A 52 -0.32 -14.19 -7.47
CA ILE A 52 -1.02 -13.15 -8.23
C ILE A 52 -2.40 -13.64 -8.65
N ASP A 53 -2.48 -14.84 -9.24
CA ASP A 53 -3.75 -15.44 -9.67
C ASP A 53 -4.74 -15.57 -8.50
N HIS A 54 -4.27 -16.02 -7.35
CA HIS A 54 -5.07 -16.08 -6.13
C HIS A 54 -5.59 -14.71 -5.69
N ILE A 55 -4.75 -13.66 -5.69
CA ILE A 55 -5.17 -12.30 -5.37
C ILE A 55 -6.23 -11.79 -6.38
N LEU A 56 -6.06 -12.09 -7.67
CA LEU A 56 -7.04 -11.74 -8.70
C LEU A 56 -8.39 -12.41 -8.47
N GLU A 57 -8.41 -13.68 -8.06
CA GLU A 57 -9.64 -14.38 -7.67
C GLU A 57 -10.32 -13.72 -6.44
N LEU A 58 -9.53 -13.38 -5.42
CA LEU A 58 -10.04 -12.71 -4.21
C LEU A 58 -10.63 -11.32 -4.50
N LEU A 59 -10.13 -10.64 -5.53
CA LEU A 59 -10.61 -9.32 -5.95
C LEU A 59 -11.88 -9.36 -6.80
N GLU A 60 -12.27 -10.52 -7.35
CA GLU A 60 -13.39 -10.66 -8.27
C GLU A 60 -14.73 -10.17 -7.69
N PRO A 61 -15.12 -10.52 -6.44
CA PRO A 61 -16.44 -10.14 -5.92
C PRO A 61 -16.65 -8.63 -5.93
N ALA A 62 -17.85 -8.19 -6.35
CA ALA A 62 -18.18 -6.77 -6.49
C ALA A 62 -18.09 -5.97 -5.19
N PHE A 63 -18.33 -6.63 -4.04
CA PHE A 63 -18.24 -5.99 -2.72
C PHE A 63 -16.81 -5.70 -2.27
N ILE A 64 -15.80 -6.35 -2.88
CA ILE A 64 -14.39 -6.05 -2.60
C ILE A 64 -14.01 -4.74 -3.28
N ARG A 65 -13.64 -3.74 -2.50
CA ARG A 65 -13.31 -2.39 -3.00
C ARG A 65 -11.96 -2.31 -3.69
N GLY A 66 -11.02 -3.18 -3.32
CA GLY A 66 -9.69 -3.17 -3.93
C GLY A 66 -8.63 -3.89 -3.12
N LEU A 67 -7.37 -3.58 -3.42
CA LEU A 67 -6.18 -4.12 -2.76
C LEU A 67 -5.58 -3.10 -1.80
N THR A 68 -5.06 -3.59 -0.67
CA THR A 68 -4.15 -2.83 0.20
C THR A 68 -2.82 -3.54 0.32
N LEU A 69 -1.74 -2.82 0.09
CA LEU A 69 -0.36 -3.26 0.20
C LEU A 69 0.24 -2.76 1.51
N LEU A 70 0.72 -3.66 2.34
CA LEU A 70 1.33 -3.34 3.63
C LEU A 70 2.17 -4.52 4.12
N GLY A 71 2.52 -4.54 5.43
CA GLY A 71 3.18 -5.67 6.07
C GLY A 71 4.60 -5.34 6.46
N GLY A 72 5.62 -5.75 5.69
CA GLY A 72 6.97 -5.20 5.71
C GLY A 72 6.96 -3.81 5.10
N GLU A 73 7.73 -3.60 4.04
CA GLU A 73 7.74 -2.32 3.32
C GLU A 73 7.50 -2.56 1.82
N PRO A 74 6.32 -2.20 1.29
CA PRO A 74 6.02 -2.38 -0.13
C PRO A 74 6.93 -1.59 -1.09
N PHE A 75 7.54 -0.50 -0.62
CA PHE A 75 8.46 0.32 -1.41
C PHE A 75 9.94 -0.06 -1.25
N GLU A 76 10.27 -1.15 -0.54
CA GLU A 76 11.64 -1.67 -0.64
C GLU A 76 12.00 -1.97 -2.10
N PRO A 77 13.20 -1.58 -2.57
CA PRO A 77 13.61 -1.81 -3.95
C PRO A 77 13.45 -3.26 -4.43
N GLU A 78 13.66 -4.22 -3.53
CA GLU A 78 13.52 -5.65 -3.80
C GLU A 78 12.05 -6.08 -3.99
N ASN A 79 11.09 -5.38 -3.40
CA ASN A 79 9.67 -5.70 -3.46
C ASN A 79 8.96 -5.05 -4.67
N GLN A 80 9.42 -3.87 -5.08
CA GLN A 80 8.74 -3.06 -6.09
C GLN A 80 8.49 -3.80 -7.43
N PRO A 81 9.45 -4.55 -8.02
CA PRO A 81 9.21 -5.20 -9.31
C PRO A 81 8.07 -6.21 -9.28
N ALA A 82 8.00 -7.04 -8.23
CA ALA A 82 6.95 -8.05 -8.11
C ALA A 82 5.58 -7.43 -7.80
N ILE A 83 5.54 -6.36 -6.99
CA ILE A 83 4.32 -5.61 -6.73
C ILE A 83 3.85 -4.90 -8.00
N LEU A 84 4.74 -4.31 -8.78
CA LEU A 84 4.39 -3.64 -10.02
C LEU A 84 3.75 -4.61 -11.03
N ASP A 85 4.27 -5.84 -11.13
CA ASP A 85 3.65 -6.87 -11.97
C ASP A 85 2.24 -7.24 -11.51
N LEU A 86 2.04 -7.39 -10.19
CA LEU A 86 0.70 -7.58 -9.61
C LEU A 86 -0.24 -6.43 -9.97
N LEU A 87 0.20 -5.17 -9.82
CA LEU A 87 -0.63 -4.00 -10.07
C LEU A 87 -1.04 -3.86 -11.54
N ARG A 88 -0.13 -4.15 -12.46
CA ARG A 88 -0.42 -4.21 -13.90
C ARG A 88 -1.55 -5.21 -14.20
N GLN A 89 -1.45 -6.42 -13.64
CA GLN A 89 -2.45 -7.47 -13.86
C GLN A 89 -3.80 -7.11 -13.21
N ILE A 90 -3.79 -6.52 -12.01
CA ILE A 90 -5.03 -6.04 -11.36
C ILE A 90 -5.71 -4.96 -12.19
N LYS A 91 -4.99 -3.93 -12.62
CA LYS A 91 -5.61 -2.83 -13.38
C LYS A 91 -6.04 -3.24 -14.78
N ALA A 92 -5.37 -4.23 -15.38
CA ALA A 92 -5.82 -4.82 -16.65
C ALA A 92 -7.16 -5.57 -16.50
N LYS A 93 -7.35 -6.32 -15.40
CA LYS A 93 -8.56 -7.13 -15.17
C LYS A 93 -9.66 -6.36 -14.45
N TYR A 94 -9.28 -5.48 -13.51
CA TYR A 94 -10.19 -4.75 -12.62
C TYR A 94 -9.82 -3.27 -12.54
N PRO A 95 -10.02 -2.46 -13.59
CA PRO A 95 -9.59 -1.06 -13.64
C PRO A 95 -10.20 -0.19 -12.53
N ASN A 96 -11.38 -0.55 -12.05
CA ASN A 96 -12.12 0.21 -11.03
C ASN A 96 -11.81 -0.20 -9.58
N LYS A 97 -10.99 -1.22 -9.34
CA LYS A 97 -10.57 -1.60 -7.99
C LYS A 97 -9.52 -0.62 -7.49
N SER A 98 -9.75 -0.03 -6.33
CA SER A 98 -8.82 0.93 -5.75
C SER A 98 -7.60 0.24 -5.13
N ILE A 99 -6.45 0.89 -5.23
CA ILE A 99 -5.18 0.40 -4.68
C ILE A 99 -4.71 1.35 -3.58
N TRP A 100 -4.52 0.80 -2.38
CA TRP A 100 -3.94 1.49 -1.24
C TRP A 100 -2.57 0.89 -0.92
N ALA A 101 -1.66 1.71 -0.45
CA ALA A 101 -0.37 1.25 0.05
C ALA A 101 0.00 1.95 1.36
N PHE A 102 0.74 1.25 2.20
CA PHE A 102 1.37 1.79 3.40
C PHE A 102 2.87 1.78 3.21
N SER A 103 3.55 2.83 3.64
CA SER A 103 5.00 2.93 3.59
C SER A 103 5.56 3.67 4.81
N GLY A 104 6.71 3.24 5.28
CA GLY A 104 7.51 3.99 6.24
C GLY A 104 8.28 5.15 5.61
N TYR A 105 8.48 5.13 4.29
CA TYR A 105 9.09 6.23 3.53
C TYR A 105 8.13 7.41 3.39
N LEU A 106 8.68 8.61 3.17
CA LEU A 106 7.89 9.81 2.90
C LEU A 106 7.72 10.02 1.40
N PHE A 107 6.47 10.28 0.98
CA PHE A 107 6.10 10.46 -0.42
C PHE A 107 6.94 11.53 -1.12
N ASP A 108 6.99 12.73 -0.57
CA ASP A 108 7.64 13.90 -1.15
C ASP A 108 9.18 13.89 -1.04
N ARG A 109 9.71 13.18 -0.03
CA ARG A 109 11.15 13.16 0.23
C ARG A 109 11.86 11.95 -0.38
N ASP A 110 11.24 10.79 -0.31
CA ASP A 110 11.91 9.53 -0.61
C ASP A 110 11.34 8.87 -1.89
N ILE A 111 10.00 8.83 -2.04
CA ILE A 111 9.32 8.05 -3.08
C ILE A 111 9.20 8.85 -4.39
N LEU A 112 8.56 10.01 -4.36
CA LEU A 112 8.33 10.84 -5.55
C LEU A 112 9.63 11.25 -6.26
N PRO A 113 10.72 11.60 -5.55
CA PRO A 113 12.01 11.88 -6.19
C PRO A 113 12.71 10.67 -6.78
N GLY A 114 12.17 9.44 -6.59
CA GLY A 114 12.75 8.21 -7.13
C GLY A 114 14.04 7.78 -6.42
N ARG A 115 14.12 7.96 -5.10
CA ARG A 115 15.31 7.60 -4.32
C ARG A 115 15.35 6.13 -3.89
N LEU A 116 14.30 5.37 -4.21
CA LEU A 116 14.11 3.99 -3.79
C LEU A 116 14.24 3.04 -5.00
N GLY A 117 15.47 2.60 -5.29
CA GLY A 117 15.74 1.66 -6.39
C GLY A 117 15.65 2.32 -7.77
N ASP A 118 14.93 1.68 -8.71
CA ASP A 118 14.75 2.19 -10.06
C ASP A 118 13.63 3.25 -10.10
N PRO A 119 13.95 4.51 -10.46
CA PRO A 119 12.96 5.58 -10.52
C PRO A 119 11.82 5.33 -11.52
N ALA A 120 12.07 4.57 -12.60
CA ALA A 120 11.03 4.24 -13.57
C ALA A 120 10.01 3.26 -12.97
N ILE A 121 10.47 2.24 -12.26
CA ILE A 121 9.62 1.29 -11.54
C ILE A 121 8.81 2.03 -10.48
N THR A 122 9.45 2.85 -9.64
CA THR A 122 8.76 3.61 -8.58
C THR A 122 7.69 4.53 -9.16
N ARG A 123 7.99 5.24 -10.25
CA ARG A 123 7.03 6.13 -10.90
C ARG A 123 5.82 5.39 -11.47
N GLU A 124 6.06 4.26 -12.13
CA GLU A 124 4.97 3.45 -12.65
C GLU A 124 4.14 2.84 -11.53
N TYR A 125 4.77 2.36 -10.45
CA TYR A 125 4.08 1.86 -9.27
C TYR A 125 3.14 2.92 -8.69
N LEU A 126 3.63 4.16 -8.48
CA LEU A 126 2.82 5.27 -7.99
C LEU A 126 1.60 5.55 -8.88
N SER A 127 1.72 5.40 -10.20
CA SER A 127 0.61 5.67 -11.13
C SER A 127 -0.60 4.75 -10.95
N TYR A 128 -0.42 3.61 -10.27
CA TYR A 128 -1.49 2.66 -9.96
C TYR A 128 -2.16 2.90 -8.61
N LEU A 129 -1.56 3.70 -7.73
CA LEU A 129 -2.08 3.93 -6.38
C LEU A 129 -3.16 5.00 -6.38
N ASP A 130 -4.21 4.76 -5.60
CA ASP A 130 -5.21 5.77 -5.27
C ASP A 130 -4.84 6.51 -3.98
N VAL A 131 -4.40 5.78 -2.94
CA VAL A 131 -4.01 6.38 -1.65
C VAL A 131 -2.73 5.74 -1.13
N LEU A 132 -1.84 6.57 -0.60
CA LEU A 132 -0.65 6.16 0.13
C LEU A 132 -0.75 6.65 1.58
N VAL A 133 -0.59 5.73 2.53
CA VAL A 133 -0.35 6.07 3.93
C VAL A 133 1.15 6.08 4.14
N ASP A 134 1.73 7.27 4.30
CA ASP A 134 3.17 7.45 4.35
C ASP A 134 3.70 7.85 5.72
N GLY A 135 4.98 7.60 5.92
CA GLY A 135 5.72 7.96 7.12
C GLY A 135 5.92 6.81 8.12
N PRO A 136 7.06 6.80 8.82
CA PRO A 136 7.40 5.73 9.76
C PRO A 136 6.41 5.69 10.93
N PHE A 137 6.14 4.49 11.43
CA PHE A 137 5.41 4.35 12.69
C PHE A 137 6.26 4.87 13.85
N ILE A 138 5.70 5.77 14.63
CA ILE A 138 6.34 6.35 15.82
C ILE A 138 5.52 5.94 17.05
N GLU A 139 6.08 5.07 17.89
CA GLU A 139 5.37 4.48 19.02
C GLU A 139 4.86 5.54 20.01
N SER A 140 5.65 6.58 20.32
CA SER A 140 5.25 7.68 21.19
C SER A 140 4.11 8.55 20.63
N ARG A 141 3.80 8.40 19.34
CA ARG A 141 2.72 9.09 18.63
C ARG A 141 1.57 8.15 18.23
N LYS A 142 1.58 6.91 18.75
CA LYS A 142 0.52 5.93 18.52
C LYS A 142 -0.81 6.45 19.01
N ASN A 143 -1.84 6.33 18.15
CA ASN A 143 -3.19 6.74 18.48
C ASN A 143 -4.21 5.81 17.83
N LEU A 144 -4.93 5.05 18.65
CA LEU A 144 -5.90 4.03 18.19
C LEU A 144 -7.21 4.64 17.66
N THR A 145 -7.43 5.95 17.81
CA THR A 145 -8.61 6.62 17.27
C THR A 145 -8.44 7.06 15.83
N LEU A 146 -7.20 7.00 15.31
CA LEU A 146 -6.91 7.36 13.91
C LEU A 146 -7.45 6.29 12.96
N ARG A 147 -8.07 6.75 11.87
CA ARG A 147 -8.50 5.85 10.81
C ARG A 147 -7.34 5.56 9.86
N PHE A 148 -7.14 4.28 9.55
CA PHE A 148 -6.20 3.78 8.55
C PHE A 148 -4.73 4.16 8.75
N ARG A 149 -4.29 4.51 9.98
CA ARG A 149 -2.90 4.81 10.33
C ARG A 149 -2.62 4.53 11.79
N GLY A 150 -1.37 4.21 12.13
CA GLY A 150 -1.00 3.79 13.48
C GLY A 150 -0.53 4.92 14.39
N SER A 151 0.06 5.98 13.83
CA SER A 151 0.58 7.15 14.55
C SER A 151 0.22 8.45 13.84
N ASP A 152 0.11 9.53 14.57
CA ASP A 152 -0.45 10.80 14.09
C ASP A 152 0.46 11.57 13.13
N ASN A 153 1.75 11.20 13.03
CA ASN A 153 2.68 11.72 12.04
C ASN A 153 2.46 11.17 10.64
N GLN A 154 1.77 10.02 10.51
CA GLN A 154 1.51 9.42 9.20
C GLN A 154 0.45 10.22 8.45
N ARG A 155 0.61 10.31 7.13
CA ARG A 155 -0.29 11.08 6.25
C ARG A 155 -1.06 10.11 5.34
N LEU A 156 -2.31 10.42 5.06
CA LEU A 156 -3.08 9.79 3.99
C LEU A 156 -2.99 10.71 2.78
N ILE A 157 -2.38 10.25 1.71
CA ILE A 157 -2.06 11.04 0.51
C ILE A 157 -2.96 10.57 -0.64
N ASP A 158 -3.63 11.51 -1.29
CA ASP A 158 -4.28 11.32 -2.59
C ASP A 158 -3.18 11.30 -3.65
N VAL A 159 -2.83 10.10 -4.12
CA VAL A 159 -1.69 9.92 -5.01
C VAL A 159 -1.95 10.54 -6.39
N PRO A 160 -3.10 10.32 -7.06
CA PRO A 160 -3.39 10.98 -8.34
C PRO A 160 -3.31 12.50 -8.27
N ALA A 161 -3.96 13.12 -7.28
CA ALA A 161 -3.93 14.56 -7.13
C ALA A 161 -2.53 15.10 -6.80
N SER A 162 -1.75 14.34 -6.02
CA SER A 162 -0.37 14.72 -5.69
C SER A 162 0.56 14.63 -6.89
N LEU A 163 0.41 13.60 -7.74
CA LEU A 163 1.18 13.47 -8.98
C LEU A 163 0.85 14.56 -9.99
N GLU A 164 -0.42 14.95 -10.11
CA GLU A 164 -0.85 16.04 -11.00
C GLU A 164 -0.29 17.38 -10.57
N ARG A 165 -0.27 17.66 -9.25
CA ARG A 165 0.19 18.95 -8.70
C ARG A 165 1.70 19.01 -8.47
N GLY A 166 2.38 17.86 -8.40
CA GLY A 166 3.79 17.78 -8.02
C GLY A 166 4.07 18.09 -6.54
N GLU A 167 3.04 18.06 -5.70
CA GLU A 167 3.11 18.31 -4.24
C GLU A 167 2.18 17.35 -3.48
N VAL A 168 2.36 17.24 -2.16
CA VAL A 168 1.49 16.42 -1.31
C VAL A 168 0.09 16.99 -1.25
N VAL A 169 -0.89 16.20 -1.69
CA VAL A 169 -2.32 16.45 -1.49
C VAL A 169 -2.84 15.41 -0.52
N LEU A 170 -3.39 15.86 0.61
CA LEU A 170 -3.96 14.95 1.59
C LEU A 170 -5.29 14.37 1.08
N TRP A 171 -5.45 13.06 1.30
CA TRP A 171 -6.71 12.39 1.04
C TRP A 171 -7.74 12.78 2.11
N GLU A 172 -8.83 13.38 1.69
CA GLU A 172 -9.93 13.75 2.57
C GLU A 172 -10.88 12.57 2.71
N ASP A 173 -11.16 12.17 3.96
CA ASP A 173 -12.11 11.08 4.25
C ASP A 173 -13.51 11.46 3.73
N TRP A 174 -14.00 10.67 2.80
CA TRP A 174 -15.20 10.89 2.00
C TRP A 174 -16.54 10.84 2.77
N GLN A 175 -16.61 11.20 4.01
CA GLN A 175 -17.88 11.33 4.73
C GLN A 175 -18.62 12.67 4.45
N GLY A 176 -18.49 13.24 3.26
CA GLY A 176 -19.21 14.48 2.97
C GLY A 176 -19.17 15.05 1.56
N SER A 177 -18.33 14.59 0.67
CA SER A 177 -18.30 15.11 -0.70
C SER A 177 -18.72 14.02 -1.69
N GLY A 178 -19.87 14.18 -2.32
CA GLY A 178 -20.51 13.24 -3.23
C GLY A 178 -19.76 12.94 -4.54
N ARG A 179 -18.51 12.53 -4.46
CA ARG A 179 -17.82 11.86 -5.56
C ARG A 179 -18.05 10.37 -5.46
N GLU A 180 -19.04 9.88 -6.18
CA GLU A 180 -19.13 8.47 -6.52
C GLU A 180 -17.85 8.08 -7.26
N LEU A 181 -17.13 7.10 -6.73
CA LEU A 181 -16.10 6.41 -7.50
C LEU A 181 -16.82 5.76 -8.69
N LYS A 182 -16.61 6.32 -9.88
CA LYS A 182 -17.09 5.77 -11.14
C LYS A 182 -16.38 4.48 -11.46
#